data_1562b4e68d06e2adcb1176cf3341285b
#
_entry.id   1562b4e68d06e2adcb1176cf3341285b
#
_cell.length_a   1.000
_cell.length_b   1.000
_cell.length_c   1.000
_cell.angle_alpha   90.00
_cell.angle_beta   90.00
_cell.angle_gamma   90.00
#
_symmetry.space_group_name_H-M   'P 1'
#
loop_
_entity.id
_entity.type
_entity.pdbx_description
1 polymer ?
#
loop_
_entity_poly.entity_id
_entity_poly.type
_entity_poly.pdbx_seq_one_letter_code
_entity_poly.pdbx_strand_id
1 'polypeptide(L)'
;MAIALAPEISTWPDKDPQLIGSSCGTCQAVTFPPQDLCPQCSARAMSDVLLPRRGTVVAWTTQGFPPGPPYAGPTGADFTPFGVGLVQLGDVVRVEGRLTENDPATL
;
A
#
# COMPACT_ATOMS: atom_id res chain seq x y z
N MET A 1 18.34 6.99 -14.80
CA MET A 1 17.38 7.87 -14.10
C MET A 1 16.09 7.11 -13.84
N ALA A 2 15.60 7.15 -12.62
CA ALA A 2 14.33 6.51 -12.28
C ALA A 2 13.16 7.41 -12.69
N ILE A 3 12.10 6.78 -13.20
CA ILE A 3 10.89 7.48 -13.62
C ILE A 3 9.76 7.04 -12.69
N ALA A 4 8.97 7.99 -12.21
CA ALA A 4 7.85 7.69 -11.33
C ALA A 4 6.86 6.76 -12.03
N LEU A 5 6.55 5.62 -11.38
CA LEU A 5 5.61 4.63 -11.92
C LEU A 5 4.17 4.96 -11.55
N ALA A 6 3.97 5.56 -10.37
CA ALA A 6 2.65 5.85 -9.84
C ALA A 6 2.68 7.15 -9.03
N PRO A 7 2.86 8.30 -9.70
CA PRO A 7 3.01 9.58 -9.00
C PRO A 7 1.76 10.00 -8.22
N GLU A 8 0.61 9.41 -8.51
CA GLU A 8 -0.64 9.70 -7.82
C GLU A 8 -0.72 9.02 -6.45
N ILE A 9 0.10 7.99 -6.19
CA ILE A 9 0.05 7.26 -4.91
C ILE A 9 1.40 7.19 -4.20
N SER A 10 2.49 7.68 -4.81
CA SER A 10 3.82 7.58 -4.22
C SER A 10 4.73 8.70 -4.70
N THR A 11 5.61 9.15 -3.83
CA THR A 11 6.64 10.15 -4.19
C THR A 11 7.90 9.49 -4.77
N TRP A 12 7.93 8.14 -4.89
CA TRP A 12 9.05 7.45 -5.52
C TRP A 12 9.27 8.02 -6.93
N PRO A 13 10.48 8.38 -7.41
CA PRO A 13 11.79 7.93 -6.90
C PRO A 13 12.52 8.97 -6.03
N ASP A 14 11.83 9.75 -5.22
CA ASP A 14 12.47 10.66 -4.28
C ASP A 14 13.41 9.87 -3.35
N LYS A 15 14.35 10.57 -2.71
CA LYS A 15 15.34 9.96 -1.83
C LYS A 15 14.69 9.16 -0.69
N ASP A 16 13.65 9.73 -0.07
CA ASP A 16 12.90 9.09 1.00
C ASP A 16 11.43 8.99 0.55
N PRO A 17 11.09 8.01 -0.31
CA PRO A 17 9.76 7.95 -0.87
C PRO A 17 8.69 7.67 0.18
N GLN A 18 7.52 8.26 0.00
CA GLN A 18 6.36 8.07 0.86
C GLN A 18 5.13 7.75 0.00
N LEU A 19 4.23 6.96 0.55
CA LEU A 19 2.93 6.75 -0.07
C LEU A 19 2.08 8.00 0.12
N ILE A 20 1.26 8.28 -0.88
CA ILE A 20 0.33 9.41 -0.85
C ILE A 20 -1.06 8.85 -0.57
N GLY A 21 -1.64 9.27 0.54
CA GLY A 21 -3.03 8.99 0.85
C GLY A 21 -3.86 10.25 0.78
N SER A 22 -5.06 10.21 1.33
CA SER A 22 -5.88 11.40 1.49
C SER A 22 -6.46 11.47 2.89
N SER A 23 -6.75 12.69 3.33
CA SER A 23 -7.30 12.96 4.65
C SER A 23 -8.56 13.81 4.51
N CYS A 24 -9.59 13.45 5.26
CA CYS A 24 -10.85 14.19 5.26
C CYS A 24 -10.80 15.37 6.22
N GLY A 25 -11.08 16.58 5.72
CA GLY A 25 -11.10 17.78 6.54
C GLY A 25 -12.30 17.84 7.49
N THR A 26 -13.30 16.99 7.28
CA THR A 26 -14.52 16.96 8.12
C THR A 26 -14.42 15.97 9.27
N CYS A 27 -14.04 14.71 9.00
CA CYS A 27 -14.01 13.66 10.02
C CYS A 27 -12.62 13.12 10.33
N GLN A 28 -11.57 13.65 9.68
CA GLN A 28 -10.18 13.24 9.81
C GLN A 28 -9.87 11.81 9.40
N ALA A 29 -10.76 11.13 8.69
CA ALA A 29 -10.45 9.81 8.13
C ALA A 29 -9.32 9.89 7.13
N VAL A 30 -8.43 8.88 7.15
CA VAL A 30 -7.30 8.80 6.22
C VAL A 30 -7.48 7.58 5.35
N THR A 31 -7.24 7.74 4.04
CA THR A 31 -7.41 6.66 3.06
C THR A 31 -6.12 6.42 2.28
N PHE A 32 -5.97 5.22 1.77
CA PHE A 32 -4.98 4.87 0.75
C PHE A 32 -5.61 3.84 -0.18
N PRO A 33 -5.60 4.05 -1.48
CA PRO A 33 -5.09 5.24 -2.21
C PRO A 33 -5.96 6.50 -1.98
N PRO A 34 -5.52 7.66 -2.50
CA PRO A 34 -6.32 8.89 -2.36
C PRO A 34 -7.72 8.76 -2.92
N GLN A 35 -8.69 9.36 -2.26
CA GLN A 35 -10.11 9.34 -2.64
C GLN A 35 -10.62 10.77 -2.76
N ASP A 36 -11.57 11.01 -3.66
CA ASP A 36 -12.22 12.32 -3.81
C ASP A 36 -13.38 12.49 -2.84
N LEU A 37 -13.99 11.38 -2.43
CA LEU A 37 -15.13 11.35 -1.52
C LEU A 37 -14.74 10.52 -0.31
N CYS A 38 -15.01 11.04 0.88
CA CYS A 38 -14.71 10.33 2.11
C CYS A 38 -15.57 9.07 2.24
N PRO A 39 -14.97 7.87 2.38
CA PRO A 39 -15.75 6.64 2.53
C PRO A 39 -16.43 6.53 3.88
N GLN A 40 -16.03 7.34 4.87
CA GLN A 40 -16.60 7.29 6.21
C GLN A 40 -17.78 8.25 6.39
N CYS A 41 -17.64 9.50 5.93
CA CYS A 41 -18.67 10.53 6.15
C CYS A 41 -19.28 11.10 4.87
N SER A 42 -18.81 10.68 3.71
CA SER A 42 -19.27 11.10 2.38
C SER A 42 -19.02 12.58 2.05
N ALA A 43 -18.20 13.27 2.84
CA ALA A 43 -17.86 14.67 2.55
C ALA A 43 -16.86 14.75 1.37
N ARG A 44 -16.92 15.84 0.61
CA ARG A 44 -15.98 16.13 -0.46
C ARG A 44 -14.89 17.07 0.06
N ALA A 45 -14.27 16.70 1.18
CA ALA A 45 -13.25 17.50 1.86
C ALA A 45 -11.91 16.78 1.93
N MET A 46 -11.62 15.96 0.91
CA MET A 46 -10.39 15.16 0.86
C MET A 46 -9.24 15.96 0.30
N SER A 47 -8.06 15.81 0.91
CA SER A 47 -6.82 16.40 0.42
C SER A 47 -5.69 15.37 0.57
N ASP A 48 -4.68 15.48 -0.29
CA ASP A 48 -3.55 14.56 -0.26
C ASP A 48 -2.75 14.73 1.02
N VAL A 49 -2.22 13.60 1.52
CA VAL A 49 -1.37 13.58 2.70
C VAL A 49 -0.27 12.54 2.50
N LEU A 50 0.94 12.86 2.95
CA LEU A 50 2.04 11.89 2.93
C LEU A 50 1.90 10.95 4.13
N LEU A 51 1.98 9.64 3.86
CA LEU A 51 1.85 8.63 4.90
C LEU A 51 3.20 8.33 5.52
N PRO A 52 3.22 7.83 6.78
CA PRO A 52 4.48 7.44 7.42
C PRO A 52 5.21 6.38 6.59
N ARG A 53 6.55 6.41 6.63
CA ARG A 53 7.40 5.46 5.89
C ARG A 53 7.56 4.12 6.59
N ARG A 54 7.18 4.03 7.85
CA ARG A 54 7.30 2.82 8.67
C ARG A 54 5.98 2.50 9.33
N GLY A 55 5.77 1.21 9.55
CA GLY A 55 4.57 0.73 10.21
C GLY A 55 4.78 -0.64 10.82
N THR A 56 3.70 -1.25 11.24
CA THR A 56 3.69 -2.56 11.87
C THR A 56 2.84 -3.51 11.05
N VAL A 57 3.39 -4.71 10.74
CA VAL A 57 2.61 -5.77 10.09
C VAL A 57 1.61 -6.28 11.12
N VAL A 58 0.32 -6.09 10.85
CA VAL A 58 -0.76 -6.50 11.75
C VAL A 58 -1.44 -7.78 11.29
N ALA A 59 -1.24 -8.17 10.03
CA ALA A 59 -1.72 -9.43 9.48
C ALA A 59 -0.84 -9.79 8.29
N TRP A 60 -0.73 -11.08 7.98
CA TRP A 60 0.07 -11.54 6.84
C TRP A 60 -0.49 -12.84 6.29
N THR A 61 -0.13 -13.11 5.03
CA THR A 61 -0.41 -14.37 4.37
C THR A 61 0.64 -14.61 3.29
N THR A 62 0.52 -15.68 2.54
CA THR A 62 1.37 -15.93 1.39
C THR A 62 0.52 -16.07 0.14
N GLN A 63 1.03 -15.57 -0.97
CA GLN A 63 0.42 -15.75 -2.29
C GLN A 63 0.99 -17.03 -2.87
N GLY A 64 0.19 -18.08 -2.93
CA GLY A 64 0.64 -19.42 -3.32
C GLY A 64 0.53 -19.72 -4.81
N PHE A 65 -0.03 -18.82 -5.61
CA PHE A 65 -0.16 -18.95 -7.05
C PHE A 65 -0.02 -17.58 -7.71
N PRO A 66 0.33 -17.52 -9.03
CA PRO A 66 0.49 -16.22 -9.67
C PRO A 66 -0.82 -15.43 -9.64
N PRO A 67 -0.79 -14.15 -9.22
CA PRO A 67 -1.97 -13.30 -9.28
C PRO A 67 -2.48 -13.12 -10.72
N GLY A 68 -3.77 -12.80 -10.85
CA GLY A 68 -4.33 -12.45 -12.14
C GLY A 68 -3.83 -11.10 -12.67
N PRO A 69 -4.15 -10.75 -13.93
CA PRO A 69 -3.77 -9.45 -14.48
C PRO A 69 -4.23 -8.30 -13.57
N PRO A 70 -3.45 -7.23 -13.45
CA PRO A 70 -2.28 -6.84 -14.25
C PRO A 70 -0.93 -7.33 -13.71
N TYR A 71 -0.88 -8.44 -13.00
CA TYR A 71 0.38 -8.99 -12.49
C TYR A 71 1.35 -9.26 -13.65
N ALA A 72 2.60 -8.75 -13.53
CA ALA A 72 3.62 -8.86 -14.55
C ALA A 72 4.85 -9.67 -14.10
N GLY A 73 4.77 -10.32 -12.94
CA GLY A 73 5.88 -11.11 -12.41
C GLY A 73 5.94 -12.54 -12.97
N PRO A 74 6.84 -13.39 -12.43
CA PRO A 74 7.00 -14.78 -12.87
C PRO A 74 5.70 -15.59 -12.73
N THR A 75 5.50 -16.52 -13.68
CA THR A 75 4.35 -17.42 -13.70
C THR A 75 4.82 -18.86 -13.97
N GLY A 76 3.90 -19.81 -13.86
CA GLY A 76 4.18 -21.22 -14.14
C GLY A 76 5.29 -21.76 -13.24
N ALA A 77 6.25 -22.44 -13.83
CA ALA A 77 7.36 -23.06 -13.10
C ALA A 77 8.32 -22.04 -12.47
N ASP A 78 8.32 -20.81 -12.97
CA ASP A 78 9.19 -19.75 -12.44
C ASP A 78 8.57 -19.01 -11.26
N PHE A 79 7.31 -19.26 -10.96
CA PHE A 79 6.63 -18.60 -9.84
C PHE A 79 7.11 -19.17 -8.50
N THR A 80 7.42 -18.28 -7.58
CA THR A 80 7.71 -18.63 -6.19
C THR A 80 6.71 -17.91 -5.29
N PRO A 81 6.06 -18.60 -4.35
CA PRO A 81 5.17 -17.95 -3.40
C PRO A 81 5.86 -16.80 -2.65
N PHE A 82 5.11 -15.76 -2.34
CA PHE A 82 5.65 -14.60 -1.65
C PHE A 82 4.72 -14.14 -0.52
N GLY A 83 5.32 -13.43 0.44
CA GLY A 83 4.59 -12.89 1.58
C GLY A 83 3.83 -11.63 1.21
N VAL A 84 2.62 -11.50 1.76
CA VAL A 84 1.77 -10.32 1.63
C VAL A 84 1.38 -9.90 3.04
N GLY A 85 1.54 -8.64 3.35
CA GLY A 85 1.23 -8.11 4.67
C GLY A 85 0.27 -6.95 4.63
N LEU A 86 -0.51 -6.82 5.69
CA LEU A 86 -1.30 -5.64 5.99
C LEU A 86 -0.51 -4.83 7.00
N VAL A 87 -0.04 -3.65 6.61
CA VAL A 87 0.84 -2.81 7.40
C VAL A 87 0.07 -1.62 7.93
N GLN A 88 0.08 -1.46 9.24
CA GLN A 88 -0.51 -0.29 9.86
C GLN A 88 0.52 0.84 9.91
N LEU A 89 0.18 1.97 9.29
CA LEU A 89 1.01 3.16 9.23
C LEU A 89 0.45 4.17 10.24
N GLY A 90 1.15 4.33 11.36
CA GLY A 90 0.64 5.13 12.48
C GLY A 90 -0.68 4.55 13.00
N ASP A 91 -1.55 5.40 13.49
CA ASP A 91 -2.89 5.01 13.94
C ASP A 91 -3.96 5.36 12.90
N VAL A 92 -3.56 5.61 11.65
CA VAL A 92 -4.45 6.27 10.69
C VAL A 92 -4.90 5.37 9.55
N VAL A 93 -4.04 4.47 9.04
CA VAL A 93 -4.38 3.71 7.84
C VAL A 93 -3.63 2.38 7.80
N ARG A 94 -4.23 1.39 7.13
CA ARG A 94 -3.58 0.09 6.85
C ARG A 94 -3.42 -0.07 5.36
N VAL A 95 -2.23 -0.53 4.95
CA VAL A 95 -1.87 -0.69 3.54
C VAL A 95 -1.39 -2.12 3.31
N GLU A 96 -1.94 -2.78 2.30
CA GLU A 96 -1.48 -4.10 1.89
C GLU A 96 -0.28 -3.97 0.96
N GLY A 97 0.70 -4.81 1.15
CA GLY A 97 1.87 -4.82 0.29
C GLY A 97 2.60 -6.15 0.31
N ARG A 98 3.43 -6.36 -0.71
CA ARG A 98 4.32 -7.51 -0.76
C ARG A 98 5.43 -7.33 0.26
N LEU A 99 5.68 -8.38 1.04
CA LEU A 99 6.74 -8.40 2.04
C LEU A 99 8.05 -8.88 1.42
N THR A 100 9.17 -8.50 2.03
CA THR A 100 10.48 -9.02 1.66
C THR A 100 10.70 -10.43 2.21
N GLU A 101 9.98 -10.80 3.27
CA GLU A 101 9.98 -12.15 3.82
C GLU A 101 8.90 -12.98 3.15
N ASN A 102 9.25 -14.15 2.63
CA ASN A 102 8.34 -15.02 1.88
C ASN A 102 8.04 -16.33 2.60
N ASP A 103 8.79 -16.67 3.65
CA ASP A 103 8.64 -17.93 4.39
C ASP A 103 7.60 -17.76 5.50
N PRO A 104 6.47 -18.48 5.46
CA PRO A 104 5.45 -18.38 6.51
C PRO A 104 5.96 -18.76 7.90
N ALA A 105 7.04 -19.53 7.98
CA ALA A 105 7.61 -19.92 9.28
C ALA A 105 8.33 -18.76 9.97
N THR A 106 8.73 -17.72 9.23
CA THR A 106 9.43 -16.55 9.77
C THR A 106 8.59 -15.28 9.79
N LEU A 107 7.39 -15.35 9.23
CA LEU A 107 6.45 -14.22 9.24
C LEU A 107 5.75 -14.06 10.60
#